data_c65d1c7ac939788cd1f6a390a4d139e1
#
_entry.id   c65d1c7ac939788cd1f6a390a4d139e1
#
_cell.length_a   1.000
_cell.length_b   1.000
_cell.length_c   1.000
_cell.angle_alpha   90.00
_cell.angle_beta   90.00
_cell.angle_gamma   90.00
#
_symmetry.space_group_name_H-M   'P 1'
#
loop_
_entity.id
_entity.type
_entity.pdbx_description
1 polymer ?
#
loop_
_entity_poly.entity_id
_entity_poly.type
_entity_poly.pdbx_seq_one_letter_code
_entity_poly.pdbx_strand_id
1 'polypeptide(L)'
;MLARQGRRLTREHRLLLALWARLLEPWQGGAVPFGAVLARAGQRPVEERVRLGSGWQRQLDGALENLAAALERDQPAAIVDDRRKCTLCSWHGLCGEEAARAGHLGDVSGIGGKRRQMLQDLGIDRLEQLAEQDPEDLARQLGEHGDQHRDVAPMLVQQARVQRRGQPRRLADGPALPELEDAAGVLLYDIESDPDRREDFLHGFLRLPRSPDGRWCPEAASYHPLLLRADLGEDRHWRRLEGFLDRYGTWPILHYGETEAIALQRLARRQGVPPAAEQALRARMIDVHARLRTHWLLPVPSYGLKSVAGWLDFRWRQAGVEGARALLWWRLWNDARAPAAGRRLLLRRILTYNQDDCRATWAVAAWLLQGAAQRAPDPAPTGGSTNPAVLESCSSTAGPEPAP
;
A
#
# COMPACT_ATOMS: atom_id res chain seq x y z
N MET A 1 -25.12 9.96 -17.45
CA MET A 1 -24.97 8.58 -16.94
C MET A 1 -23.61 8.43 -16.28
N LEU A 2 -23.55 7.80 -15.11
CA LEU A 2 -22.31 7.55 -14.35
C LEU A 2 -22.03 6.04 -14.31
N ALA A 3 -20.86 5.62 -14.72
CA ALA A 3 -20.39 4.23 -14.55
C ALA A 3 -19.61 4.10 -13.24
N ARG A 4 -19.87 3.06 -12.46
CA ARG A 4 -19.19 2.79 -11.19
C ARG A 4 -18.90 1.31 -10.97
N GLN A 5 -17.93 1.06 -10.12
CA GLN A 5 -17.67 -0.26 -9.57
C GLN A 5 -18.46 -0.43 -8.27
N GLY A 6 -19.01 -1.63 -8.03
CA GLY A 6 -19.75 -1.96 -6.83
C GLY A 6 -21.23 -1.50 -6.85
N ARG A 7 -22.02 -2.00 -5.91
CA ARG A 7 -23.48 -1.84 -5.86
C ARG A 7 -23.96 -0.62 -5.07
N ARG A 8 -23.15 -0.07 -4.16
CA ARG A 8 -23.63 0.95 -3.23
C ARG A 8 -23.51 2.35 -3.84
N LEU A 9 -24.64 3.03 -4.04
CA LEU A 9 -24.70 4.46 -4.33
C LEU A 9 -24.27 5.26 -3.11
N THR A 10 -23.23 6.09 -3.32
CA THR A 10 -22.78 7.04 -2.30
C THR A 10 -23.42 8.42 -2.49
N ARG A 11 -23.26 9.29 -1.48
CA ARG A 11 -23.69 10.68 -1.57
C ARG A 11 -22.99 11.41 -2.71
N GLU A 12 -21.71 11.18 -2.89
CA GLU A 12 -20.87 11.80 -3.93
C GLU A 12 -21.38 11.45 -5.34
N HIS A 13 -21.78 10.20 -5.59
CA HIS A 13 -22.37 9.80 -6.88
C HIS A 13 -23.65 10.59 -7.18
N ARG A 14 -24.50 10.82 -6.18
CA ARG A 14 -25.75 11.56 -6.36
C ARG A 14 -25.50 13.05 -6.57
N LEU A 15 -24.54 13.64 -5.84
CA LEU A 15 -24.14 15.04 -6.03
C LEU A 15 -23.54 15.25 -7.43
N LEU A 16 -22.71 14.32 -7.90
CA LEU A 16 -22.14 14.40 -9.25
C LEU A 16 -23.22 14.32 -10.34
N LEU A 17 -24.21 13.44 -10.18
CA LEU A 17 -25.36 13.37 -11.08
C LEU A 17 -26.20 14.66 -11.02
N ALA A 18 -26.41 15.26 -9.84
CA ALA A 18 -27.11 16.52 -9.69
C ALA A 18 -26.36 17.67 -10.37
N LEU A 19 -25.03 17.70 -10.26
CA LEU A 19 -24.18 18.67 -10.96
C LEU A 19 -24.30 18.52 -12.48
N TRP A 20 -24.21 17.30 -12.98
CA TRP A 20 -24.38 17.05 -14.42
C TRP A 20 -25.78 17.39 -14.93
N ALA A 21 -26.80 17.11 -14.13
CA ALA A 21 -28.17 17.53 -14.47
C ALA A 21 -28.25 19.06 -14.63
N ARG A 22 -27.73 19.81 -13.67
CA ARG A 22 -27.71 21.29 -13.72
C ARG A 22 -26.93 21.82 -14.94
N LEU A 23 -25.82 21.20 -15.30
CA LEU A 23 -25.04 21.58 -16.48
C LEU A 23 -25.76 21.26 -17.80
N LEU A 24 -26.63 20.24 -17.82
CA LEU A 24 -27.36 19.80 -19.00
C LEU A 24 -28.69 20.58 -19.21
N GLU A 25 -29.34 21.05 -18.13
CA GLU A 25 -30.63 21.75 -18.19
C GLU A 25 -30.65 22.91 -19.19
N PRO A 26 -29.64 23.82 -19.24
CA PRO A 26 -29.63 24.91 -20.22
C PRO A 26 -29.52 24.42 -21.67
N TRP A 27 -28.84 23.31 -21.90
CA TRP A 27 -28.60 22.77 -23.24
C TRP A 27 -29.82 22.06 -23.81
N GLN A 28 -30.61 21.41 -22.96
CA GLN A 28 -31.81 20.66 -23.40
C GLN A 28 -33.11 21.45 -23.19
N GLY A 29 -33.04 22.65 -22.62
CA GLY A 29 -34.21 23.51 -22.42
C GLY A 29 -35.25 22.98 -21.43
N GLY A 30 -34.83 22.11 -20.47
CA GLY A 30 -35.74 21.53 -19.51
C GLY A 30 -35.06 20.82 -18.35
N ALA A 31 -35.79 20.57 -17.27
CA ALA A 31 -35.27 19.91 -16.08
C ALA A 31 -34.84 18.46 -16.34
N VAL A 32 -33.78 18.03 -15.65
CA VAL A 32 -33.27 16.65 -15.66
C VAL A 32 -33.68 15.95 -14.37
N PRO A 33 -34.83 15.27 -14.32
CA PRO A 33 -35.36 14.74 -13.06
C PRO A 33 -34.67 13.46 -12.59
N PHE A 34 -33.91 12.78 -13.49
CA PHE A 34 -33.25 11.52 -13.18
C PHE A 34 -31.83 11.45 -13.75
N GLY A 35 -30.95 10.87 -12.98
CA GLY A 35 -29.65 10.36 -13.44
C GLY A 35 -29.67 8.83 -13.57
N ALA A 36 -28.78 8.27 -14.37
CA ALA A 36 -28.56 6.83 -14.45
C ALA A 36 -27.16 6.45 -13.99
N VAL A 37 -27.06 5.41 -13.18
CA VAL A 37 -25.80 4.83 -12.74
C VAL A 37 -25.72 3.40 -13.29
N LEU A 38 -24.68 3.13 -14.07
CA LEU A 38 -24.32 1.78 -14.46
C LEU A 38 -23.43 1.16 -13.38
N ALA A 39 -23.95 0.17 -12.69
CA ALA A 39 -23.21 -0.62 -11.71
C ALA A 39 -22.96 -2.02 -12.24
N ARG A 40 -21.87 -2.65 -11.82
CA ARG A 40 -21.61 -4.05 -12.16
C ARG A 40 -22.11 -4.96 -11.04
N ALA A 41 -23.03 -5.86 -11.35
CA ALA A 41 -23.47 -6.91 -10.44
C ALA A 41 -23.02 -8.28 -10.99
N GLY A 42 -21.86 -8.74 -10.54
CA GLY A 42 -21.21 -9.91 -11.13
C GLY A 42 -20.75 -9.61 -12.57
N GLN A 43 -21.15 -10.44 -13.52
CA GLN A 43 -20.81 -10.24 -14.95
C GLN A 43 -21.80 -9.34 -15.70
N ARG A 44 -22.96 -8.99 -15.12
CA ARG A 44 -24.01 -8.21 -15.81
C ARG A 44 -23.98 -6.74 -15.35
N PRO A 45 -24.04 -5.78 -16.28
CA PRO A 45 -24.29 -4.39 -15.95
C PRO A 45 -25.73 -4.24 -15.43
N VAL A 46 -25.89 -3.47 -14.36
CA VAL A 46 -27.20 -3.10 -13.81
C VAL A 46 -27.32 -1.59 -13.89
N GLU A 47 -28.40 -1.12 -14.51
CA GLU A 47 -28.74 0.30 -14.51
C GLU A 47 -29.60 0.61 -13.29
N GLU A 48 -29.20 1.62 -12.53
CA GLU A 48 -29.97 2.17 -11.41
C GLU A 48 -30.35 3.62 -11.73
N ARG A 49 -31.66 3.91 -11.77
CA ARG A 49 -32.16 5.27 -11.95
C ARG A 49 -32.20 6.00 -10.62
N VAL A 50 -31.60 7.17 -10.58
CA VAL A 50 -31.50 8.03 -9.39
C VAL A 50 -32.36 9.27 -9.60
N ARG A 51 -33.36 9.46 -8.76
CA ARG A 51 -34.17 10.68 -8.79
C ARG A 51 -33.36 11.87 -8.26
N LEU A 52 -33.30 12.94 -9.03
CA LEU A 52 -32.57 14.17 -8.75
C LEU A 52 -33.55 15.26 -8.31
N GLY A 53 -34.23 15.04 -7.18
CA GLY A 53 -35.21 16.01 -6.64
C GLY A 53 -34.54 17.19 -5.93
N SER A 54 -35.39 18.15 -5.50
CA SER A 54 -34.97 19.41 -4.84
C SER A 54 -34.04 19.22 -3.65
N GLY A 55 -34.12 18.10 -2.93
CA GLY A 55 -33.22 17.79 -1.82
C GLY A 55 -31.76 17.64 -2.28
N TRP A 56 -31.52 17.01 -3.44
CA TRP A 56 -30.17 16.88 -4.00
C TRP A 56 -29.67 18.18 -4.60
N GLN A 57 -30.56 19.00 -5.17
CA GLN A 57 -30.22 20.32 -5.68
C GLN A 57 -29.79 21.25 -4.52
N ARG A 58 -30.51 21.27 -3.41
CA ARG A 58 -30.09 22.03 -2.22
C ARG A 58 -28.76 21.58 -1.64
N GLN A 59 -28.49 20.26 -1.63
CA GLN A 59 -27.19 19.75 -1.19
C GLN A 59 -26.05 20.14 -2.14
N LEU A 60 -26.34 20.20 -3.43
CA LEU A 60 -25.40 20.69 -4.44
C LEU A 60 -25.14 22.17 -4.25
N ASP A 61 -26.19 22.98 -4.05
CA ASP A 61 -26.06 24.44 -3.79
C ASP A 61 -25.14 24.69 -2.60
N GLY A 62 -25.42 24.07 -1.46
CA GLY A 62 -24.56 24.22 -0.29
C GLY A 62 -23.12 23.73 -0.50
N ALA A 63 -22.90 22.69 -1.33
CA ALA A 63 -21.56 22.25 -1.67
C ALA A 63 -20.82 23.25 -2.58
N LEU A 64 -21.53 23.86 -3.54
CA LEU A 64 -20.97 24.88 -4.44
C LEU A 64 -20.70 26.20 -3.70
N GLU A 65 -21.58 26.61 -2.80
CA GLU A 65 -21.39 27.79 -1.93
C GLU A 65 -20.14 27.62 -1.05
N ASN A 66 -19.99 26.43 -0.42
CA ASN A 66 -18.80 26.13 0.38
C ASN A 66 -17.52 26.12 -0.47
N LEU A 67 -17.61 25.62 -1.71
CA LEU A 67 -16.47 25.65 -2.64
C LEU A 67 -16.12 27.07 -3.04
N ALA A 68 -17.13 27.90 -3.39
CA ALA A 68 -16.92 29.32 -3.74
C ALA A 68 -16.26 30.07 -2.58
N ALA A 69 -16.82 29.95 -1.37
CA ALA A 69 -16.26 30.57 -0.18
C ALA A 69 -14.82 30.08 0.13
N ALA A 70 -14.50 28.82 -0.19
CA ALA A 70 -13.14 28.32 -0.01
C ALA A 70 -12.16 28.88 -1.06
N LEU A 71 -12.62 29.12 -2.30
CA LEU A 71 -11.82 29.71 -3.37
C LEU A 71 -11.59 31.22 -3.21
N GLU A 72 -12.48 31.90 -2.51
CA GLU A 72 -12.36 33.34 -2.22
C GLU A 72 -11.42 33.64 -1.03
N ARG A 73 -10.98 32.63 -0.29
CA ARG A 73 -10.07 32.83 0.83
C ARG A 73 -8.64 33.01 0.33
N ASP A 74 -7.93 33.99 0.88
CA ASP A 74 -6.48 34.19 0.69
C ASP A 74 -5.62 33.13 1.39
N GLN A 75 -6.23 32.30 2.23
CA GLN A 75 -5.59 31.23 2.97
C GLN A 75 -5.88 29.86 2.32
N PRO A 76 -4.88 28.98 2.23
CA PRO A 76 -5.13 27.63 1.76
C PRO A 76 -6.15 26.91 2.62
N ALA A 77 -6.92 26.00 2.00
CA ALA A 77 -7.87 25.17 2.74
C ALA A 77 -7.16 24.35 3.82
N ALA A 78 -7.80 24.18 4.98
CA ALA A 78 -7.28 23.33 6.03
C ALA A 78 -7.09 21.89 5.53
N ILE A 79 -6.07 21.20 6.07
CA ILE A 79 -5.81 19.81 5.76
C ILE A 79 -7.04 18.99 6.13
N VAL A 80 -7.51 18.18 5.15
CA VAL A 80 -8.71 17.35 5.35
C VAL A 80 -8.47 16.32 6.45
N ASP A 81 -9.50 16.09 7.21
CA ASP A 81 -9.49 15.19 8.34
C ASP A 81 -9.34 13.72 7.97
N ASP A 82 -10.03 13.23 6.95
CA ASP A 82 -9.90 11.86 6.43
C ASP A 82 -8.91 11.82 5.26
N ARG A 83 -7.64 11.66 5.59
CA ARG A 83 -6.55 11.62 4.60
C ARG A 83 -6.52 10.35 3.74
N ARG A 84 -7.34 9.33 4.04
CA ARG A 84 -7.44 8.12 3.19
C ARG A 84 -7.93 8.44 1.78
N LYS A 85 -8.70 9.50 1.61
CA LYS A 85 -9.15 9.97 0.28
C LYS A 85 -8.06 10.72 -0.49
N CYS A 86 -6.99 11.11 0.17
CA CYS A 86 -5.90 11.90 -0.45
C CYS A 86 -5.01 11.08 -1.38
N THR A 87 -5.03 9.76 -1.33
CA THR A 87 -4.19 8.87 -2.16
C THR A 87 -4.36 9.10 -3.66
N LEU A 88 -5.53 9.58 -4.10
CA LEU A 88 -5.83 9.91 -5.50
C LEU A 88 -5.78 11.41 -5.80
N CYS A 89 -5.44 12.24 -4.81
CA CYS A 89 -5.44 13.69 -4.93
C CYS A 89 -4.10 14.18 -5.51
N SER A 90 -4.14 15.05 -6.50
CA SER A 90 -2.95 15.66 -7.09
C SER A 90 -2.13 16.51 -6.10
N TRP A 91 -2.76 17.00 -5.05
CA TRP A 91 -2.16 17.83 -3.99
C TRP A 91 -1.64 17.01 -2.80
N HIS A 92 -1.70 15.69 -2.88
CA HIS A 92 -1.32 14.79 -1.80
C HIS A 92 0.09 15.08 -1.23
N GLY A 93 1.06 15.37 -2.09
CA GLY A 93 2.43 15.68 -1.66
C GLY A 93 2.49 16.95 -0.80
N LEU A 94 1.94 18.06 -1.31
CA LEU A 94 1.92 19.35 -0.58
C LEU A 94 1.19 19.25 0.76
N CYS A 95 0.00 18.64 0.75
CA CYS A 95 -0.75 18.44 2.00
C CYS A 95 -0.03 17.49 2.96
N GLY A 96 0.75 16.53 2.44
CA GLY A 96 1.58 15.64 3.24
C GLY A 96 2.70 16.37 3.96
N GLU A 97 3.43 17.22 3.25
CA GLU A 97 4.50 18.05 3.81
C GLU A 97 3.97 19.03 4.87
N GLU A 98 2.82 19.66 4.59
CA GLU A 98 2.19 20.57 5.54
C GLU A 98 1.70 19.84 6.79
N ALA A 99 1.09 18.66 6.64
CA ALA A 99 0.66 17.85 7.76
C ALA A 99 1.83 17.42 8.65
N ALA A 100 2.92 17.00 8.04
CA ALA A 100 4.14 16.64 8.77
C ALA A 100 4.72 17.83 9.54
N ARG A 101 4.76 19.02 8.90
CA ARG A 101 5.23 20.26 9.54
C ARG A 101 4.33 20.69 10.71
N ALA A 102 3.02 20.53 10.55
CA ALA A 102 2.03 20.89 11.58
C ALA A 102 1.91 19.84 12.71
N GLY A 103 2.61 18.70 12.63
CA GLY A 103 2.45 17.61 13.59
C GLY A 103 1.04 17.00 13.58
N HIS A 104 0.42 16.88 12.40
CA HIS A 104 -0.97 16.48 12.27
C HIS A 104 -1.21 15.05 12.77
N LEU A 105 -2.19 14.85 13.67
CA LEU A 105 -2.50 13.54 14.26
C LEU A 105 -2.84 12.44 13.24
N GLY A 106 -3.32 12.82 12.06
CA GLY A 106 -3.58 11.87 10.97
C GLY A 106 -2.33 11.20 10.41
N ASP A 107 -1.14 11.71 10.70
CA ASP A 107 0.15 11.12 10.35
C ASP A 107 0.71 10.19 11.43
N VAL A 108 0.01 10.04 12.55
CA VAL A 108 0.36 9.03 13.56
C VAL A 108 -0.31 7.71 13.17
N SER A 109 0.49 6.68 12.97
CA SER A 109 -0.03 5.35 12.62
C SER A 109 -1.00 4.84 13.68
N GLY A 110 -2.18 4.40 13.24
CA GLY A 110 -3.25 3.93 14.13
C GLY A 110 -4.29 4.99 14.48
N ILE A 111 -4.13 6.25 14.07
CA ILE A 111 -5.11 7.31 14.25
C ILE A 111 -5.93 7.49 12.97
N GLY A 112 -7.16 6.97 12.98
CA GLY A 112 -8.18 7.28 11.98
C GLY A 112 -9.09 8.43 12.44
N GLY A 113 -9.99 8.90 11.56
CA GLY A 113 -10.84 10.05 11.82
C GLY A 113 -11.58 10.02 13.17
N LYS A 114 -12.12 8.86 13.55
CA LYS A 114 -12.83 8.72 14.84
C LYS A 114 -11.91 8.93 16.05
N ARG A 115 -10.73 8.28 16.07
CA ARG A 115 -9.78 8.46 17.18
C ARG A 115 -9.21 9.86 17.23
N ARG A 116 -9.00 10.48 16.08
CA ARG A 116 -8.54 11.86 16.03
C ARG A 116 -9.56 12.77 16.68
N GLN A 117 -10.86 12.64 16.38
CA GLN A 117 -11.90 13.43 17.03
C GLN A 117 -11.87 13.24 18.56
N MET A 118 -11.78 12.00 19.04
CA MET A 118 -11.66 11.71 20.48
C MET A 118 -10.47 12.41 21.13
N LEU A 119 -9.30 12.40 20.45
CA LEU A 119 -8.12 13.09 20.95
C LEU A 119 -8.30 14.61 20.97
N GLN A 120 -8.93 15.17 19.94
CA GLN A 120 -9.26 16.59 19.87
C GLN A 120 -10.24 17.00 20.97
N ASP A 121 -11.26 16.18 21.26
CA ASP A 121 -12.20 16.41 22.36
C ASP A 121 -11.50 16.42 23.72
N LEU A 122 -10.32 15.77 23.83
CA LEU A 122 -9.43 15.82 25.00
C LEU A 122 -8.41 16.95 24.95
N GLY A 123 -8.45 17.84 23.94
CA GLY A 123 -7.51 18.94 23.77
C GLY A 123 -6.15 18.51 23.16
N ILE A 124 -6.08 17.30 22.60
CA ILE A 124 -4.87 16.77 21.95
C ILE A 124 -5.04 16.91 20.43
N ASP A 125 -4.44 17.97 19.86
CA ASP A 125 -4.59 18.35 18.45
C ASP A 125 -3.38 17.98 17.59
N ARG A 126 -2.20 17.76 18.23
CA ARG A 126 -0.92 17.59 17.57
C ARG A 126 -0.13 16.39 18.11
N LEU A 127 0.79 15.90 17.27
CA LEU A 127 1.70 14.80 17.58
C LEU A 127 2.50 15.06 18.86
N GLU A 128 3.00 16.29 19.06
CA GLU A 128 3.78 16.67 20.22
C GLU A 128 2.99 16.51 21.53
N GLN A 129 1.75 17.01 21.54
CA GLN A 129 0.85 16.88 22.70
C GLN A 129 0.52 15.41 22.99
N LEU A 130 0.30 14.58 21.93
CA LEU A 130 0.09 13.15 22.11
C LEU A 130 1.33 12.45 22.68
N ALA A 131 2.53 12.82 22.23
CA ALA A 131 3.78 12.24 22.71
C ALA A 131 4.05 12.55 24.20
N GLU A 132 3.47 13.62 24.73
CA GLU A 132 3.59 14.04 26.13
C GLU A 132 2.61 13.35 27.07
N GLN A 133 1.54 12.75 26.54
CA GLN A 133 0.54 12.09 27.36
C GLN A 133 1.11 10.94 28.19
N ASP A 134 0.54 10.75 29.37
CA ASP A 134 0.73 9.50 30.10
C ASP A 134 -0.08 8.39 29.42
N PRO A 135 0.53 7.23 29.10
CA PRO A 135 -0.13 6.16 28.38
C PRO A 135 -1.34 5.55 29.12
N GLU A 136 -1.27 5.46 30.46
CA GLU A 136 -2.34 4.88 31.28
C GLU A 136 -3.51 5.85 31.41
N ASP A 137 -3.22 7.14 31.60
CA ASP A 137 -4.23 8.18 31.66
C ASP A 137 -4.98 8.30 30.33
N LEU A 138 -4.26 8.31 29.22
CA LEU A 138 -4.88 8.32 27.90
C LEU A 138 -5.71 7.05 27.65
N ALA A 139 -5.22 5.89 28.08
CA ALA A 139 -5.97 4.64 27.98
C ALA A 139 -7.28 4.68 28.77
N ARG A 140 -7.28 5.27 29.95
CA ARG A 140 -8.48 5.45 30.78
C ARG A 140 -9.48 6.36 30.08
N GLN A 141 -9.06 7.52 29.58
CA GLN A 141 -9.91 8.51 28.90
C GLN A 141 -10.50 7.94 27.59
N LEU A 142 -9.67 7.33 26.75
CA LEU A 142 -10.16 6.72 25.52
C LEU A 142 -11.01 5.47 25.77
N GLY A 143 -10.82 4.81 26.89
CA GLY A 143 -11.60 3.66 27.34
C GLY A 143 -13.08 3.97 27.58
N GLU A 144 -13.44 5.23 27.87
CA GLU A 144 -14.83 5.70 27.97
C GLU A 144 -15.59 5.53 26.64
N HIS A 145 -14.87 5.49 25.51
CA HIS A 145 -15.41 5.27 24.18
C HIS A 145 -15.35 3.82 23.70
N GLY A 146 -14.85 2.90 24.55
CA GLY A 146 -14.78 1.45 24.31
C GLY A 146 -13.37 0.86 24.43
N ASP A 147 -13.31 -0.43 24.79
CA ASP A 147 -12.07 -1.15 25.08
C ASP A 147 -11.07 -1.12 23.93
N GLN A 148 -11.54 -1.20 22.68
CA GLN A 148 -10.69 -1.11 21.48
C GLN A 148 -9.93 0.23 21.37
N HIS A 149 -10.37 1.27 22.06
CA HIS A 149 -9.67 2.57 22.10
C HIS A 149 -8.71 2.62 23.28
N ARG A 150 -9.09 2.03 24.41
CA ARG A 150 -8.23 1.87 25.59
C ARG A 150 -6.95 1.09 25.23
N ASP A 151 -7.12 -0.08 24.63
CA ASP A 151 -6.04 -1.04 24.41
C ASP A 151 -4.97 -0.53 23.45
N VAL A 152 -5.31 0.39 22.54
CA VAL A 152 -4.35 0.97 21.60
C VAL A 152 -3.69 2.25 22.11
N ALA A 153 -4.22 2.90 23.14
CA ALA A 153 -3.73 4.21 23.59
C ALA A 153 -2.24 4.22 23.98
N PRO A 154 -1.71 3.24 24.73
CA PRO A 154 -0.29 3.20 25.04
C PRO A 154 0.60 3.14 23.80
N MET A 155 0.17 2.37 22.78
CA MET A 155 0.91 2.25 21.54
C MET A 155 0.87 3.56 20.72
N LEU A 156 -0.24 4.30 20.75
CA LEU A 156 -0.35 5.60 20.07
C LEU A 156 0.62 6.63 20.68
N VAL A 157 0.71 6.69 22.01
CA VAL A 157 1.68 7.57 22.71
C VAL A 157 3.12 7.18 22.34
N GLN A 158 3.43 5.87 22.34
CA GLN A 158 4.76 5.41 21.96
C GLN A 158 5.09 5.72 20.49
N GLN A 159 4.13 5.54 19.59
CA GLN A 159 4.29 5.87 18.17
C GLN A 159 4.55 7.38 17.98
N ALA A 160 3.79 8.23 18.67
CA ALA A 160 4.02 9.68 18.65
C ALA A 160 5.41 10.07 19.18
N ARG A 161 5.86 9.43 20.27
CA ARG A 161 7.21 9.63 20.82
C ARG A 161 8.32 9.24 19.84
N VAL A 162 8.16 8.10 19.14
CA VAL A 162 9.08 7.62 18.10
C VAL A 162 9.12 8.60 16.92
N GLN A 163 7.97 9.05 16.45
CA GLN A 163 7.90 10.02 15.34
C GLN A 163 8.51 11.37 15.71
N ARG A 164 8.24 11.88 16.92
CA ARG A 164 8.83 13.14 17.43
C ARG A 164 10.36 13.07 17.54
N ARG A 165 10.88 11.91 17.95
CA ARG A 165 12.35 11.71 18.09
C ARG A 165 13.04 11.43 16.76
N GLY A 166 12.32 11.03 15.74
CA GLY A 166 12.89 10.62 14.45
C GLY A 166 13.72 9.34 14.49
N GLN A 167 13.62 8.54 15.57
CA GLN A 167 14.43 7.34 15.79
C GLN A 167 13.54 6.10 15.96
N PRO A 168 13.88 4.97 15.33
CA PRO A 168 13.14 3.74 15.49
C PRO A 168 13.30 3.19 16.91
N ARG A 169 12.25 2.52 17.39
CA ARG A 169 12.24 1.85 18.69
C ARG A 169 11.97 0.37 18.53
N ARG A 170 12.81 -0.47 19.09
CA ARG A 170 12.60 -1.91 19.15
C ARG A 170 11.50 -2.27 20.14
N LEU A 171 10.62 -3.21 19.78
CA LEU A 171 9.50 -3.70 20.58
C LEU A 171 9.71 -5.11 21.11
N ALA A 172 10.36 -5.97 20.32
CA ALA A 172 10.57 -7.37 20.65
C ALA A 172 12.04 -7.77 20.49
N ASP A 173 12.52 -8.62 21.38
CA ASP A 173 13.83 -9.24 21.29
C ASP A 173 13.86 -10.39 20.28
N GLY A 174 15.08 -10.80 19.88
CA GLY A 174 15.27 -11.86 18.89
C GLY A 174 15.21 -11.41 17.43
N PRO A 175 15.49 -12.31 16.49
CA PRO A 175 15.49 -12.01 15.06
C PRO A 175 14.07 -11.81 14.54
N ALA A 176 13.86 -10.79 13.70
CA ALA A 176 12.58 -10.54 13.07
C ALA A 176 12.26 -11.53 11.93
N LEU A 177 13.30 -12.09 11.31
CA LEU A 177 13.22 -12.99 10.16
C LEU A 177 14.11 -14.24 10.39
N PRO A 178 13.81 -15.09 11.41
CA PRO A 178 14.63 -16.26 11.72
C PRO A 178 14.68 -17.27 10.57
N GLU A 179 13.67 -17.30 9.71
CA GLU A 179 13.59 -18.21 8.57
C GLU A 179 14.69 -17.94 7.52
N LEU A 180 15.37 -16.80 7.62
CA LEU A 180 16.46 -16.42 6.71
C LEU A 180 17.85 -16.82 7.23
N GLU A 181 17.98 -17.31 8.46
CA GLU A 181 19.30 -17.63 9.06
C GLU A 181 20.05 -18.66 8.24
N ASP A 182 19.37 -19.75 7.83
CA ASP A 182 19.97 -20.87 7.08
C ASP A 182 19.53 -20.92 5.61
N ALA A 183 18.79 -19.91 5.15
CA ALA A 183 18.27 -19.92 3.78
C ALA A 183 19.38 -19.69 2.75
N ALA A 184 19.42 -20.54 1.70
CA ALA A 184 20.34 -20.39 0.56
C ALA A 184 19.98 -19.20 -0.35
N GLY A 185 18.80 -18.64 -0.18
CA GLY A 185 18.29 -17.50 -0.90
C GLY A 185 16.85 -17.21 -0.51
N VAL A 186 16.27 -16.18 -1.09
CA VAL A 186 14.90 -15.73 -0.83
C VAL A 186 14.22 -15.32 -2.12
N LEU A 187 12.92 -15.51 -2.19
CA LEU A 187 12.04 -14.95 -3.21
C LEU A 187 11.30 -13.75 -2.64
N LEU A 188 11.46 -12.58 -3.24
CA LEU A 188 10.64 -11.40 -2.93
C LEU A 188 9.46 -11.42 -3.89
N TYR A 189 8.25 -11.38 -3.37
CA TYR A 189 7.03 -11.59 -4.12
C TYR A 189 6.10 -10.38 -4.00
N ASP A 190 5.62 -9.93 -5.15
CA ASP A 190 4.64 -8.86 -5.26
C ASP A 190 3.67 -9.13 -6.42
N ILE A 191 2.41 -8.69 -6.30
CA ILE A 191 1.38 -8.92 -7.30
C ILE A 191 0.78 -7.64 -7.84
N GLU A 192 0.29 -7.71 -9.09
CA GLU A 192 -0.57 -6.69 -9.66
C GLU A 192 -1.92 -7.29 -10.04
N SER A 193 -2.99 -6.62 -9.63
CA SER A 193 -4.35 -7.14 -9.77
C SER A 193 -5.29 -6.16 -10.48
N ASP A 194 -6.25 -6.71 -11.24
CA ASP A 194 -7.43 -6.00 -11.69
C ASP A 194 -8.65 -6.40 -10.83
N PRO A 195 -9.03 -5.60 -9.84
CA PRO A 195 -10.11 -5.93 -8.92
C PRO A 195 -11.48 -6.02 -9.61
N ASP A 196 -11.67 -5.34 -10.77
CA ASP A 196 -12.90 -5.40 -11.54
C ASP A 196 -13.08 -6.73 -12.23
N ARG A 197 -11.97 -7.30 -12.70
CA ARG A 197 -11.93 -8.62 -13.34
C ARG A 197 -11.74 -9.73 -12.31
N ARG A 198 -11.37 -9.39 -11.08
CA ARG A 198 -10.94 -10.33 -10.03
C ARG A 198 -9.78 -11.20 -10.51
N GLU A 199 -8.84 -10.59 -11.18
CA GLU A 199 -7.75 -11.24 -11.86
C GLU A 199 -6.43 -10.69 -11.32
N ASP A 200 -5.56 -11.58 -10.87
CA ASP A 200 -4.18 -11.25 -10.52
C ASP A 200 -3.36 -11.44 -11.80
N PHE A 201 -3.03 -10.34 -12.49
CA PHE A 201 -2.48 -10.40 -13.84
C PHE A 201 -0.96 -10.52 -13.88
N LEU A 202 -0.28 -10.22 -12.78
CA LEU A 202 1.17 -10.34 -12.68
C LEU A 202 1.56 -10.87 -11.31
N HIS A 203 2.27 -11.98 -11.29
CA HIS A 203 3.00 -12.48 -10.13
C HIS A 203 4.48 -12.24 -10.37
N GLY A 204 5.05 -11.23 -9.70
CA GLY A 204 6.44 -10.86 -9.81
C GLY A 204 7.28 -11.47 -8.71
N PHE A 205 8.36 -12.15 -9.07
CA PHE A 205 9.33 -12.68 -8.12
C PHE A 205 10.71 -12.10 -8.39
N LEU A 206 11.32 -11.52 -7.37
CA LEU A 206 12.74 -11.21 -7.39
C LEU A 206 13.49 -12.33 -6.64
N ARG A 207 14.20 -13.16 -7.36
CA ARG A 207 15.09 -14.17 -6.79
C ARG A 207 16.35 -13.49 -6.27
N LEU A 208 16.68 -13.69 -5.01
CA LEU A 208 17.86 -13.13 -4.38
C LEU A 208 18.64 -14.24 -3.69
N PRO A 209 19.82 -14.61 -4.21
CA PRO A 209 20.63 -15.67 -3.65
C PRO A 209 21.45 -15.19 -2.45
N ARG A 210 21.88 -16.13 -1.64
CA ARG A 210 22.90 -15.96 -0.61
C ARG A 210 24.18 -16.67 -1.05
N SER A 211 25.32 -16.03 -0.84
CA SER A 211 26.62 -16.62 -1.14
C SER A 211 26.99 -17.72 -0.14
N PRO A 212 27.94 -18.62 -0.46
CA PRO A 212 28.38 -19.69 0.45
C PRO A 212 28.95 -19.18 1.78
N ASP A 213 29.50 -17.97 1.81
CA ASP A 213 29.99 -17.28 3.01
C ASP A 213 28.88 -16.58 3.80
N GLY A 214 27.62 -16.77 3.42
CA GLY A 214 26.47 -16.29 4.15
C GLY A 214 26.03 -14.86 3.84
N ARG A 215 26.62 -14.18 2.84
CA ARG A 215 26.21 -12.82 2.45
C ARG A 215 25.07 -12.84 1.44
N TRP A 216 24.15 -11.92 1.60
CA TRP A 216 23.10 -11.66 0.59
C TRP A 216 23.71 -10.93 -0.61
N CYS A 217 23.34 -11.35 -1.84
CA CYS A 217 23.89 -10.84 -3.09
C CYS A 217 22.81 -10.10 -3.93
N PRO A 218 22.43 -8.85 -3.58
CA PRO A 218 21.41 -8.10 -4.32
C PRO A 218 21.80 -7.83 -5.80
N GLU A 219 23.10 -7.77 -6.10
CA GLU A 219 23.64 -7.62 -7.45
C GLU A 219 23.41 -8.86 -8.33
N ALA A 220 23.32 -10.04 -7.72
CA ALA A 220 23.00 -11.30 -8.39
C ALA A 220 21.48 -11.60 -8.41
N ALA A 221 20.66 -10.64 -7.99
CA ALA A 221 19.22 -10.79 -7.99
C ALA A 221 18.67 -10.82 -9.44
N SER A 222 17.76 -11.74 -9.70
CA SER A 222 17.07 -11.85 -10.98
C SER A 222 15.57 -11.74 -10.83
N TYR A 223 14.92 -10.96 -11.71
CA TYR A 223 13.48 -10.73 -11.67
C TYR A 223 12.75 -11.65 -12.65
N HIS A 224 11.73 -12.34 -12.14
CA HIS A 224 10.94 -13.33 -12.86
C HIS A 224 9.47 -12.91 -12.87
N PRO A 225 9.00 -12.18 -13.90
CA PRO A 225 7.60 -11.83 -14.06
C PRO A 225 6.80 -13.00 -14.64
N LEU A 226 5.80 -13.45 -13.91
CA LEU A 226 4.83 -14.43 -14.38
C LEU A 226 3.53 -13.68 -14.72
N LEU A 227 3.41 -13.30 -15.98
CA LEU A 227 2.28 -12.53 -16.50
C LEU A 227 1.16 -13.47 -16.95
N LEU A 228 -0.06 -13.20 -16.50
CA LEU A 228 -1.25 -13.86 -17.00
C LEU A 228 -1.52 -13.37 -18.43
N ARG A 229 -1.48 -14.28 -19.37
CA ARG A 229 -1.75 -14.00 -20.78
C ARG A 229 -3.08 -14.61 -21.20
N ALA A 230 -3.92 -13.82 -21.84
CA ALA A 230 -5.25 -14.26 -22.29
C ALA A 230 -5.21 -15.49 -23.22
N ASP A 231 -4.12 -15.64 -24.01
CA ASP A 231 -3.91 -16.75 -24.92
C ASP A 231 -3.47 -18.06 -24.22
N LEU A 232 -2.99 -17.97 -22.98
CA LEU A 232 -2.51 -19.13 -22.22
C LEU A 232 -3.54 -19.71 -21.25
N GLY A 233 -4.43 -18.87 -20.74
CA GLY A 233 -5.38 -19.24 -19.69
C GLY A 233 -4.77 -19.39 -18.29
N GLU A 234 -5.62 -19.50 -17.27
CA GLU A 234 -5.21 -19.56 -15.86
C GLU A 234 -4.47 -20.87 -15.53
N ASP A 235 -4.87 -21.99 -16.10
CA ASP A 235 -4.22 -23.30 -15.83
C ASP A 235 -2.77 -23.35 -16.29
N ARG A 236 -2.44 -22.79 -17.45
CA ARG A 236 -1.06 -22.70 -17.92
C ARG A 236 -0.25 -21.69 -17.13
N HIS A 237 -0.91 -20.60 -16.73
CA HIS A 237 -0.30 -19.61 -15.86
C HIS A 237 0.10 -20.26 -14.52
N TRP A 238 -0.82 -21.01 -13.91
CA TRP A 238 -0.55 -21.74 -12.67
C TRP A 238 0.62 -22.73 -12.82
N ARG A 239 0.62 -23.58 -13.86
CA ARG A 239 1.72 -24.53 -14.09
C ARG A 239 3.08 -23.85 -14.20
N ARG A 240 3.16 -22.66 -14.80
CA ARG A 240 4.41 -21.89 -14.85
C ARG A 240 4.80 -21.36 -13.47
N LEU A 241 3.84 -20.90 -12.71
CA LEU A 241 4.03 -20.40 -11.35
C LEU A 241 4.47 -21.53 -10.42
N GLU A 242 3.77 -22.65 -10.44
CA GLU A 242 4.10 -23.87 -9.68
C GLU A 242 5.51 -24.38 -10.01
N GLY A 243 5.84 -24.57 -11.28
CA GLY A 243 7.18 -24.99 -11.67
C GLY A 243 8.29 -23.99 -11.31
N PHE A 244 7.98 -22.70 -11.23
CA PHE A 244 8.92 -21.71 -10.67
C PHE A 244 9.07 -21.89 -9.16
N LEU A 245 7.98 -22.02 -8.42
CA LEU A 245 8.00 -22.21 -6.96
C LEU A 245 8.65 -23.52 -6.54
N ASP A 246 8.48 -24.59 -7.31
CA ASP A 246 9.09 -25.91 -7.06
C ASP A 246 10.60 -25.88 -7.23
N ARG A 247 11.10 -25.13 -8.22
CA ARG A 247 12.55 -24.92 -8.43
C ARG A 247 13.24 -24.35 -7.20
N TYR A 248 12.53 -23.56 -6.42
CA TYR A 248 13.00 -22.92 -5.19
C TYR A 248 12.22 -23.42 -3.96
N GLY A 249 11.91 -24.72 -3.93
CA GLY A 249 10.99 -25.33 -2.96
C GLY A 249 11.34 -25.11 -1.49
N THR A 250 12.62 -24.87 -1.15
CA THR A 250 13.09 -24.62 0.22
C THR A 250 13.26 -23.12 0.55
N TRP A 251 13.18 -22.24 -0.45
CA TRP A 251 13.43 -20.83 -0.21
C TRP A 251 12.22 -20.14 0.41
N PRO A 252 12.41 -19.31 1.45
CA PRO A 252 11.39 -18.44 1.96
C PRO A 252 10.87 -17.47 0.88
N ILE A 253 9.59 -17.10 0.99
CA ILE A 253 8.91 -16.16 0.09
C ILE A 253 8.51 -14.93 0.92
N LEU A 254 9.23 -13.84 0.76
CA LEU A 254 8.91 -12.59 1.44
C LEU A 254 7.93 -11.76 0.62
N HIS A 255 6.91 -11.26 1.28
CA HIS A 255 5.93 -10.33 0.71
C HIS A 255 5.61 -9.21 1.71
N TYR A 256 4.92 -8.18 1.28
CA TYR A 256 4.63 -7.03 2.13
C TYR A 256 3.13 -6.81 2.32
N GLY A 257 2.57 -7.41 3.37
CA GLY A 257 1.14 -7.43 3.69
C GLY A 257 0.47 -8.75 3.31
N GLU A 258 -0.81 -8.87 3.60
CA GLU A 258 -1.54 -10.15 3.45
C GLU A 258 -2.03 -10.42 2.01
N THR A 259 -2.07 -9.40 1.17
CA THR A 259 -2.71 -9.45 -0.15
C THR A 259 -2.09 -10.52 -1.05
N GLU A 260 -0.77 -10.60 -1.08
CA GLU A 260 0.03 -11.53 -1.89
C GLU A 260 -0.24 -12.98 -1.46
N ALA A 261 -0.21 -13.24 -0.16
CA ALA A 261 -0.46 -14.57 0.39
C ALA A 261 -1.89 -15.04 0.11
N ILE A 262 -2.88 -14.17 0.31
CA ILE A 262 -4.28 -14.46 0.04
C ILE A 262 -4.52 -14.73 -1.46
N ALA A 263 -3.92 -13.93 -2.34
CA ALA A 263 -4.05 -14.07 -3.78
C ALA A 263 -3.46 -15.39 -4.28
N LEU A 264 -2.23 -15.71 -3.85
CA LEU A 264 -1.56 -16.96 -4.24
C LEU A 264 -2.30 -18.20 -3.74
N GLN A 265 -2.76 -18.20 -2.49
CA GLN A 265 -3.55 -19.30 -1.93
C GLN A 265 -4.91 -19.44 -2.64
N ARG A 266 -5.57 -18.33 -2.95
CA ARG A 266 -6.82 -18.35 -3.71
C ARG A 266 -6.63 -18.95 -5.10
N LEU A 267 -5.54 -18.62 -5.77
CA LEU A 267 -5.19 -19.20 -7.07
C LEU A 267 -4.91 -20.71 -6.94
N ALA A 268 -4.07 -21.13 -5.98
CA ALA A 268 -3.77 -22.51 -5.72
C ALA A 268 -5.03 -23.38 -5.48
N ARG A 269 -5.97 -22.89 -4.67
CA ARG A 269 -7.26 -23.57 -4.42
C ARG A 269 -8.10 -23.71 -5.68
N ARG A 270 -8.16 -22.65 -6.53
CA ARG A 270 -8.89 -22.73 -7.80
C ARG A 270 -8.30 -23.76 -8.76
N GLN A 271 -6.99 -23.97 -8.65
CA GLN A 271 -6.26 -24.97 -9.45
C GLN A 271 -6.26 -26.38 -8.84
N GLY A 272 -6.96 -26.58 -7.73
CA GLY A 272 -7.12 -27.89 -7.10
C GLY A 272 -5.88 -28.40 -6.36
N VAL A 273 -5.00 -27.49 -5.94
CA VAL A 273 -3.83 -27.85 -5.14
C VAL A 273 -4.27 -28.55 -3.85
N PRO A 274 -3.69 -29.74 -3.51
CA PRO A 274 -4.03 -30.45 -2.30
C PRO A 274 -3.77 -29.60 -1.02
N PRO A 275 -4.60 -29.72 0.02
CA PRO A 275 -4.46 -28.91 1.24
C PRO A 275 -3.08 -28.98 1.89
N ALA A 276 -2.43 -30.13 1.86
CA ALA A 276 -1.06 -30.29 2.40
C ALA A 276 -0.02 -29.46 1.61
N ALA A 277 -0.13 -29.41 0.28
CA ALA A 277 0.74 -28.62 -0.57
C ALA A 277 0.45 -27.10 -0.43
N GLU A 278 -0.84 -26.72 -0.29
CA GLU A 278 -1.22 -25.35 0.02
C GLU A 278 -0.63 -24.91 1.37
N GLN A 279 -0.69 -25.76 2.38
CA GLN A 279 -0.13 -25.48 3.70
C GLN A 279 1.40 -25.36 3.64
N ALA A 280 2.09 -26.22 2.89
CA ALA A 280 3.54 -26.15 2.68
C ALA A 280 3.93 -24.84 1.97
N LEU A 281 3.18 -24.42 0.95
CA LEU A 281 3.38 -23.13 0.29
C LEU A 281 3.20 -21.97 1.26
N ARG A 282 2.12 -22.00 2.06
CA ARG A 282 1.85 -20.98 3.06
C ARG A 282 2.95 -20.85 4.11
N ALA A 283 3.50 -21.97 4.57
CA ALA A 283 4.57 -21.98 5.57
C ALA A 283 5.84 -21.28 5.11
N ARG A 284 6.07 -21.19 3.79
CA ARG A 284 7.19 -20.45 3.19
C ARG A 284 6.93 -18.96 3.07
N MET A 285 5.66 -18.52 3.12
CA MET A 285 5.29 -17.12 2.94
C MET A 285 5.44 -16.34 4.24
N ILE A 286 6.24 -15.28 4.19
CA ILE A 286 6.61 -14.47 5.34
C ILE A 286 6.20 -13.02 5.06
N ASP A 287 5.28 -12.52 5.86
CA ASP A 287 4.83 -11.13 5.78
C ASP A 287 5.82 -10.20 6.49
N VAL A 288 6.64 -9.51 5.70
CA VAL A 288 7.63 -8.53 6.20
C VAL A 288 6.96 -7.37 6.92
N HIS A 289 5.77 -6.93 6.49
CA HIS A 289 5.01 -5.87 7.16
C HIS A 289 4.60 -6.30 8.58
N ALA A 290 4.06 -7.51 8.73
CA ALA A 290 3.69 -8.04 10.04
C ALA A 290 4.91 -8.18 10.97
N ARG A 291 6.03 -8.70 10.44
CA ARG A 291 7.30 -8.82 11.19
C ARG A 291 7.83 -7.47 11.63
N LEU A 292 7.81 -6.49 10.73
CA LEU A 292 8.23 -5.12 11.05
C LEU A 292 7.41 -4.56 12.22
N ARG A 293 6.09 -4.64 12.13
CA ARG A 293 5.19 -4.09 13.17
C ARG A 293 5.29 -4.80 14.51
N THR A 294 5.63 -6.09 14.52
CA THR A 294 5.83 -6.84 15.76
C THR A 294 7.13 -6.43 16.47
N HIS A 295 8.16 -6.12 15.68
CA HIS A 295 9.51 -5.91 16.25
C HIS A 295 9.90 -4.44 16.41
N TRP A 296 9.25 -3.50 15.67
CA TRP A 296 9.69 -2.13 15.63
C TRP A 296 8.56 -1.10 15.55
N LEU A 297 8.74 0.02 16.23
CA LEU A 297 8.09 1.28 15.93
C LEU A 297 9.04 2.15 15.10
N LEU A 298 8.54 2.66 13.98
CA LEU A 298 9.29 3.52 13.07
C LEU A 298 8.76 4.95 13.08
N PRO A 299 9.62 5.94 12.83
CA PRO A 299 9.22 7.35 12.71
C PRO A 299 8.61 7.65 11.34
N VAL A 300 7.60 6.91 10.97
CA VAL A 300 6.91 7.01 9.68
C VAL A 300 5.41 7.29 9.87
N PRO A 301 4.76 8.02 8.95
CA PRO A 301 3.33 8.32 9.06
C PRO A 301 2.45 7.10 8.77
N SER A 302 2.98 6.11 8.08
CA SER A 302 2.29 4.85 7.80
C SER A 302 3.29 3.70 7.63
N TYR A 303 2.82 2.47 7.90
CA TYR A 303 3.63 1.27 7.69
C TYR A 303 3.46 0.67 6.29
N GLY A 304 2.85 1.39 5.34
CA GLY A 304 2.83 0.97 3.93
C GLY A 304 4.23 0.93 3.32
N LEU A 305 4.46 0.03 2.36
CA LEU A 305 5.78 -0.24 1.77
C LEU A 305 6.50 1.04 1.32
N LYS A 306 5.79 1.95 0.66
CA LYS A 306 6.38 3.21 0.16
C LYS A 306 6.85 4.14 1.28
N SER A 307 6.10 4.21 2.38
CA SER A 307 6.46 5.03 3.53
C SER A 307 7.68 4.49 4.24
N VAL A 308 7.70 3.17 4.48
CA VAL A 308 8.81 2.51 5.19
C VAL A 308 10.08 2.46 4.33
N ALA A 309 9.98 1.99 3.09
CA ALA A 309 11.14 1.92 2.21
C ALA A 309 11.67 3.33 1.84
N GLY A 310 10.79 4.32 1.71
CA GLY A 310 11.18 5.72 1.54
C GLY A 310 11.96 6.28 2.73
N TRP A 311 11.60 5.91 3.96
CA TRP A 311 12.35 6.24 5.17
C TRP A 311 13.74 5.58 5.21
N LEU A 312 13.90 4.40 4.56
CA LEU A 312 15.18 3.72 4.34
C LEU A 312 15.94 4.25 3.12
N ASP A 313 15.57 5.40 2.57
CA ASP A 313 16.15 6.01 1.37
C ASP A 313 16.02 5.20 0.08
N PHE A 314 15.14 4.20 0.05
CA PHE A 314 14.83 3.49 -1.19
C PHE A 314 14.14 4.42 -2.20
N ARG A 315 14.55 4.34 -3.46
CA ARG A 315 14.00 5.17 -4.54
C ARG A 315 13.48 4.29 -5.68
N TRP A 316 12.20 4.46 -5.98
CA TRP A 316 11.57 3.83 -7.15
C TRP A 316 12.10 4.47 -8.43
N ARG A 317 12.43 3.64 -9.44
CA ARG A 317 12.85 4.13 -10.76
C ARG A 317 11.76 4.96 -11.46
N GLN A 318 10.51 4.76 -11.07
CA GLN A 318 9.35 5.50 -11.55
C GLN A 318 8.72 6.26 -10.38
N ALA A 319 9.20 7.48 -10.14
CA ALA A 319 8.70 8.32 -9.05
C ALA A 319 7.21 8.64 -9.22
N GLY A 320 6.45 8.65 -8.11
CA GLY A 320 5.03 9.03 -8.08
C GLY A 320 4.07 8.03 -8.74
N VAL A 321 4.53 6.82 -9.07
CA VAL A 321 3.66 5.76 -9.59
C VAL A 321 3.02 5.00 -8.43
N GLU A 322 1.71 4.80 -8.54
CA GLU A 322 0.87 4.02 -7.63
C GLU A 322 0.26 2.81 -8.36
N GLY A 323 -0.19 1.78 -7.63
CA GLY A 323 -0.80 0.58 -8.21
C GLY A 323 -1.96 0.85 -9.16
N ALA A 324 -2.76 1.90 -8.92
CA ALA A 324 -3.80 2.34 -9.85
C ALA A 324 -3.25 2.72 -11.24
N ARG A 325 -2.00 3.20 -11.31
CA ARG A 325 -1.32 3.52 -12.57
C ARG A 325 -0.86 2.24 -13.28
N ALA A 326 -0.37 1.25 -12.56
CA ALA A 326 -0.02 -0.06 -13.10
C ALA A 326 -1.25 -0.75 -13.69
N LEU A 327 -2.38 -0.71 -12.99
CA LEU A 327 -3.68 -1.19 -13.49
C LEU A 327 -4.13 -0.47 -14.78
N LEU A 328 -4.01 0.86 -14.83
CA LEU A 328 -4.33 1.62 -16.05
C LEU A 328 -3.43 1.18 -17.22
N TRP A 329 -2.12 1.03 -17.00
CA TRP A 329 -1.21 0.55 -18.03
C TRP A 329 -1.54 -0.86 -18.50
N TRP A 330 -1.94 -1.75 -17.59
CA TRP A 330 -2.41 -3.09 -17.91
C TRP A 330 -3.64 -3.07 -18.81
N ARG A 331 -4.64 -2.25 -18.50
CA ARG A 331 -5.84 -2.10 -19.31
C ARG A 331 -5.55 -1.53 -20.70
N LEU A 332 -4.67 -0.53 -20.78
CA LEU A 332 -4.21 0.03 -22.06
C LEU A 332 -3.36 -0.97 -22.85
N TRP A 333 -2.55 -1.79 -22.18
CA TRP A 333 -1.77 -2.84 -22.83
C TRP A 333 -2.67 -3.92 -23.48
N ASN A 334 -3.78 -4.25 -22.85
CA ASN A 334 -4.78 -5.19 -23.35
C ASN A 334 -5.70 -4.59 -24.42
N ASP A 335 -5.68 -3.27 -24.66
CA ASP A 335 -6.47 -2.68 -25.74
C ASP A 335 -5.85 -3.08 -27.10
N ALA A 336 -6.61 -3.85 -27.87
CA ALA A 336 -6.20 -4.31 -29.21
C ALA A 336 -5.88 -3.16 -30.20
N ARG A 337 -6.41 -1.96 -29.94
CA ARG A 337 -6.19 -0.76 -30.75
C ARG A 337 -4.84 -0.09 -30.47
N ALA A 338 -4.20 -0.41 -29.33
CA ALA A 338 -2.94 0.21 -28.96
C ALA A 338 -1.79 -0.24 -29.89
N PRO A 339 -0.97 0.69 -30.39
CA PRO A 339 0.20 0.36 -31.23
C PRO A 339 1.17 -0.57 -30.50
N ALA A 340 1.79 -1.52 -31.21
CA ALA A 340 2.71 -2.50 -30.62
C ALA A 340 3.88 -1.85 -29.84
N ALA A 341 4.44 -0.74 -30.31
CA ALA A 341 5.48 0.00 -29.61
C ALA A 341 4.97 0.56 -28.27
N GLY A 342 3.76 1.14 -28.26
CA GLY A 342 3.11 1.63 -27.04
C GLY A 342 2.88 0.52 -26.02
N ARG A 343 2.39 -0.64 -26.49
CA ARG A 343 2.17 -1.81 -25.61
C ARG A 343 3.47 -2.31 -24.96
N ARG A 344 4.59 -2.38 -25.73
CA ARG A 344 5.89 -2.75 -25.14
C ARG A 344 6.35 -1.78 -24.06
N LEU A 345 6.14 -0.50 -24.25
CA LEU A 345 6.47 0.52 -23.25
C LEU A 345 5.61 0.36 -21.97
N LEU A 346 4.30 0.15 -22.14
CA LEU A 346 3.37 -0.05 -21.01
C LEU A 346 3.76 -1.28 -20.20
N LEU A 347 4.01 -2.40 -20.86
CA LEU A 347 4.46 -3.63 -20.19
C LEU A 347 5.77 -3.41 -19.42
N ARG A 348 6.77 -2.78 -20.05
CA ARG A 348 8.03 -2.44 -19.36
C ARG A 348 7.79 -1.62 -18.10
N ARG A 349 6.89 -0.63 -18.17
CA ARG A 349 6.56 0.19 -16.99
C ARG A 349 5.93 -0.62 -15.87
N ILE A 350 4.98 -1.52 -16.17
CA ILE A 350 4.37 -2.41 -15.20
C ILE A 350 5.43 -3.30 -14.54
N LEU A 351 6.26 -3.96 -15.36
CA LEU A 351 7.30 -4.86 -14.85
C LEU A 351 8.36 -4.13 -14.02
N THR A 352 8.73 -2.91 -14.41
CA THR A 352 9.67 -2.09 -13.62
C THR A 352 9.07 -1.71 -12.28
N TYR A 353 7.79 -1.32 -12.23
CA TYR A 353 7.10 -0.95 -11.01
C TYR A 353 7.04 -2.13 -10.04
N ASN A 354 6.53 -3.28 -10.45
CA ASN A 354 6.44 -4.49 -9.64
C ASN A 354 7.84 -4.99 -9.18
N GLN A 355 8.85 -4.93 -10.04
CA GLN A 355 10.23 -5.26 -9.66
C GLN A 355 10.76 -4.32 -8.57
N ASP A 356 10.41 -3.04 -8.62
CA ASP A 356 10.83 -2.07 -7.60
C ASP A 356 10.12 -2.34 -6.27
N ASP A 357 8.84 -2.76 -6.27
CA ASP A 357 8.13 -3.14 -5.05
C ASP A 357 8.74 -4.40 -4.41
N CYS A 358 9.16 -5.41 -5.21
CA CYS A 358 9.97 -6.53 -4.72
C CYS A 358 11.30 -6.06 -4.08
N ARG A 359 12.01 -5.13 -4.72
CA ARG A 359 13.28 -4.57 -4.18
C ARG A 359 13.06 -3.76 -2.92
N ALA A 360 11.97 -3.00 -2.85
CA ALA A 360 11.58 -2.25 -1.67
C ALA A 360 11.30 -3.18 -0.48
N THR A 361 10.60 -4.30 -0.73
CA THR A 361 10.37 -5.35 0.28
C THR A 361 11.70 -5.91 0.79
N TRP A 362 12.68 -6.14 -0.10
CA TRP A 362 14.02 -6.53 0.31
C TRP A 362 14.72 -5.45 1.15
N ALA A 363 14.64 -4.18 0.80
CA ALA A 363 15.25 -3.11 1.57
C ALA A 363 14.75 -3.11 3.02
N VAL A 364 13.45 -3.34 3.24
CA VAL A 364 12.87 -3.47 4.58
C VAL A 364 13.36 -4.74 5.27
N ALA A 365 13.38 -5.88 4.59
CA ALA A 365 13.85 -7.15 5.15
C ALA A 365 15.35 -7.07 5.54
N ALA A 366 16.18 -6.49 4.69
CA ALA A 366 17.61 -6.29 4.96
C ALA A 366 17.84 -5.40 6.19
N TRP A 367 17.05 -4.34 6.35
CA TRP A 367 17.10 -3.50 7.54
C TRP A 367 16.69 -4.29 8.81
N LEU A 368 15.66 -5.12 8.74
CA LEU A 368 15.25 -6.00 9.85
C LEU A 368 16.34 -7.00 10.24
N LEU A 369 17.09 -7.53 9.29
CA LEU A 369 18.22 -8.44 9.53
C LEU A 369 19.38 -7.71 10.24
N GLN A 370 19.68 -6.47 9.84
CA GLN A 370 20.71 -5.65 10.47
C GLN A 370 20.31 -5.22 11.90
N GLY A 371 19.04 -4.87 12.11
CA GLY A 371 18.52 -4.49 13.43
C GLY A 371 18.58 -5.62 14.46
N ALA A 372 18.68 -6.88 14.04
CA ALA A 372 18.96 -8.00 14.94
C ALA A 372 20.37 -7.95 15.53
N ALA A 373 21.33 -7.34 14.83
CA ALA A 373 22.72 -7.19 15.28
C ALA A 373 22.93 -5.93 16.17
N GLN A 374 22.04 -4.96 16.13
CA GLN A 374 22.11 -3.75 16.96
C GLN A 374 21.38 -4.00 18.28
N ARG A 375 22.14 -4.32 19.33
CA ARG A 375 21.67 -4.15 20.72
C ARG A 375 21.25 -2.69 20.90
N ALA A 376 20.14 -2.47 21.64
CA ALA A 376 19.67 -1.13 21.95
C ALA A 376 20.85 -0.29 22.50
N PRO A 377 21.13 0.89 21.92
CA PRO A 377 22.08 1.79 22.55
C PRO A 377 21.44 2.35 23.81
N ASP A 378 22.18 2.29 24.92
CA ASP A 378 21.93 3.09 26.11
C ASP A 378 21.79 4.58 25.74
N PRO A 379 20.95 5.35 26.41
CA PRO A 379 20.73 6.76 26.09
C PRO A 379 21.94 7.58 26.42
N ALA A 380 22.69 8.00 25.43
CA ALA A 380 23.76 9.01 25.55
C ALA A 380 23.73 9.99 24.37
N PRO A 381 24.33 11.20 24.50
CA PRO A 381 23.73 12.45 24.09
C PRO A 381 24.04 12.86 22.63
N THR A 382 23.11 13.64 22.09
CA THR A 382 23.20 14.57 20.92
C THR A 382 24.48 14.62 20.09
N GLY A 383 24.37 14.33 18.78
CA GLY A 383 25.32 14.81 17.77
C GLY A 383 25.50 13.88 16.56
N GLY A 384 25.04 14.32 15.40
CA GLY A 384 25.66 13.97 14.11
C GLY A 384 25.10 12.77 13.38
N SER A 385 24.30 13.06 12.37
CA SER A 385 23.91 12.17 11.29
C SER A 385 25.11 11.76 10.44
N THR A 386 25.35 10.46 10.30
CA THR A 386 25.97 9.87 9.10
C THR A 386 25.56 8.42 9.00
N ASN A 387 24.87 8.10 7.90
CA ASN A 387 24.45 6.76 7.54
C ASN A 387 25.53 6.18 6.60
N PRO A 388 26.20 5.08 6.92
CA PRO A 388 27.14 4.46 5.98
C PRO A 388 26.39 3.55 5.00
N ALA A 389 26.38 3.95 3.73
CA ALA A 389 26.05 3.08 2.62
C ALA A 389 27.12 1.98 2.49
N VAL A 390 26.74 0.73 2.74
CA VAL A 390 27.61 -0.41 2.47
C VAL A 390 27.27 -0.94 1.07
N LEU A 391 28.03 -0.50 0.09
CA LEU A 391 28.18 -1.14 -1.21
C LEU A 391 29.63 -1.66 -1.29
N GLU A 392 29.89 -2.87 -0.83
CA GLU A 392 31.09 -3.59 -1.22
C GLU A 392 30.75 -4.71 -2.22
N SER A 393 31.53 -4.76 -3.28
CA SER A 393 31.32 -5.58 -4.47
C SER A 393 31.71 -7.06 -4.25
N CYS A 394 30.82 -7.98 -4.60
CA CYS A 394 31.14 -9.40 -4.75
C CYS A 394 31.79 -9.64 -6.12
N SER A 395 33.01 -10.15 -6.14
CA SER A 395 33.65 -10.63 -7.37
C SER A 395 33.01 -11.95 -7.83
N SER A 396 32.63 -12.00 -9.09
CA SER A 396 31.95 -13.08 -9.79
C SER A 396 32.84 -14.32 -9.97
N THR A 397 32.33 -15.45 -9.50
CA THR A 397 32.65 -16.75 -10.13
C THR A 397 31.33 -17.41 -10.54
N ALA A 398 30.86 -17.05 -11.72
CA ALA A 398 29.68 -17.66 -12.33
C ALA A 398 30.08 -18.93 -13.07
N GLY A 399 29.60 -20.09 -12.63
CA GLY A 399 29.52 -21.30 -13.45
C GLY A 399 28.35 -21.15 -14.46
N PRO A 400 28.41 -21.83 -15.63
CA PRO A 400 27.45 -21.62 -16.71
C PRO A 400 26.05 -22.14 -16.37
N GLU A 401 25.05 -21.29 -16.57
CA GLU A 401 23.63 -21.69 -16.57
C GLU A 401 23.31 -22.57 -17.79
N PRO A 402 22.46 -23.59 -17.66
CA PRO A 402 21.86 -24.23 -18.82
C PRO A 402 20.75 -23.34 -19.41
N ALA A 403 20.79 -23.16 -20.71
CA ALA A 403 19.85 -22.35 -21.52
C ALA A 403 18.40 -22.89 -21.46
N PRO A 404 17.41 -22.03 -21.87
CA PRO A 404 15.99 -22.07 -21.57
C PRO A 404 15.22 -23.31 -22.03
#